data_710a72f4b6b65d0c3f97986e9e77a679
#
_entry.id   710a72f4b6b65d0c3f97986e9e77a679
#
_cell.length_a   1.000
_cell.length_b   1.000
_cell.length_c   1.000
_cell.angle_alpha   90.00
_cell.angle_beta   90.00
_cell.angle_gamma   90.00
#
_symmetry.space_group_name_H-M   'P 1'
#
loop_
_entity.id
_entity.type
_entity.pdbx_description
1 polymer ?
#
loop_
_entity_poly.entity_id
_entity_poly.type
_entity_poly.pdbx_seq_one_letter_code
_entity_poly.pdbx_strand_id
1 'polypeptide(L)'
;MKVAANGPSAFVRLPDGRPPRETRTYAAPPTHPCRVWLERILRDESDEDAWRGLAAAYEEMAPEWRSWVATQSHYLDPISDALTRIGRVERAVEIGSGTGEATGLIAARARLVLAIDSSPAMISRSPVTPNVRWILGDVRSLPIDRDWADLVVGLNAVPSFGEIDRVCAPSGRVLWASSFGPDTPLYVEPERFVRLLGAEWVGTARRVGFGEWCVAERRGRA
;
A
#
# COMPACT_ATOMS: atom_id res chain seq x y z
N MET A 1 5.80 32.56 20.23
CA MET A 1 4.80 31.52 20.09
C MET A 1 3.95 31.85 18.85
N LYS A 2 4.35 31.39 17.65
CA LYS A 2 3.57 31.57 16.42
C LYS A 2 2.89 30.24 16.12
N VAL A 3 1.58 30.20 16.29
CA VAL A 3 0.75 29.09 15.83
C VAL A 3 0.78 29.11 14.31
N ALA A 4 1.38 28.10 13.68
CA ALA A 4 1.33 27.92 12.24
C ALA A 4 -0.15 27.66 11.87
N ALA A 5 -0.70 28.52 11.03
CA ALA A 5 -2.02 28.34 10.45
C ALA A 5 -2.01 27.06 9.62
N ASN A 6 -2.72 26.03 10.09
CA ASN A 6 -3.05 24.85 9.28
C ASN A 6 -3.96 25.30 8.13
N GLY A 7 -3.40 25.53 6.97
CA GLY A 7 -4.18 25.59 5.75
C GLY A 7 -4.88 24.24 5.53
N PRO A 8 -6.07 24.21 4.89
CA PRO A 8 -6.78 22.96 4.66
C PRO A 8 -5.87 21.97 3.93
N SER A 9 -5.74 20.78 4.51
CA SER A 9 -5.08 19.66 3.83
C SER A 9 -5.75 19.49 2.46
N ALA A 10 -5.00 19.65 1.38
CA ALA A 10 -5.55 19.50 0.03
C ALA A 10 -5.79 17.99 -0.23
N PHE A 11 -6.86 17.49 0.35
CA PHE A 11 -7.33 16.13 0.16
C PHE A 11 -8.68 16.13 -0.57
N VAL A 12 -8.79 15.32 -1.61
CA VAL A 12 -9.98 15.24 -2.46
C VAL A 12 -10.54 13.82 -2.45
N ARG A 13 -11.80 13.66 -2.08
CA ARG A 13 -12.53 12.42 -2.33
C ARG A 13 -13.28 12.51 -3.66
N LEU A 14 -12.94 11.60 -4.57
CA LEU A 14 -13.67 11.44 -5.82
C LEU A 14 -15.00 10.72 -5.59
N PRO A 15 -15.99 10.91 -6.47
CA PRO A 15 -17.20 10.09 -6.48
C PRO A 15 -16.86 8.60 -6.50
N ASP A 16 -17.64 7.80 -5.78
CA ASP A 16 -17.44 6.35 -5.71
C ASP A 16 -17.36 5.73 -7.12
N GLY A 17 -16.51 4.73 -7.25
CA GLY A 17 -16.36 3.95 -8.48
C GLY A 17 -17.43 2.90 -8.62
N ARG A 18 -17.11 1.84 -9.39
CA ARG A 18 -18.02 0.71 -9.56
C ARG A 18 -18.36 0.10 -8.20
N PRO A 19 -19.64 -0.04 -7.84
CA PRO A 19 -20.03 -0.79 -6.65
C PRO A 19 -19.70 -2.29 -6.83
N PRO A 20 -19.57 -3.04 -5.72
CA PRO A 20 -19.41 -4.47 -5.79
C PRO A 20 -20.66 -5.13 -6.41
N ARG A 21 -20.47 -6.22 -7.15
CA ARG A 21 -21.56 -6.98 -7.79
C ARG A 21 -22.11 -8.09 -6.89
N GLU A 22 -21.40 -8.42 -5.83
CA GLU A 22 -21.67 -9.53 -4.93
C GLU A 22 -21.68 -9.07 -3.49
N THR A 23 -22.17 -9.91 -2.59
CA THR A 23 -22.09 -9.67 -1.15
C THR A 23 -20.64 -9.91 -0.68
N ARG A 24 -20.13 -9.03 0.16
CA ARG A 24 -18.80 -9.20 0.75
C ARG A 24 -18.75 -10.45 1.59
N THR A 25 -17.68 -11.25 1.39
CA THR A 25 -17.46 -12.51 2.09
C THR A 25 -16.44 -12.38 3.23
N TYR A 26 -15.70 -11.24 3.31
CA TYR A 26 -14.67 -11.02 4.31
C TYR A 26 -14.81 -9.65 4.98
N ALA A 27 -14.65 -9.66 6.32
CA ALA A 27 -14.51 -8.47 7.15
C ALA A 27 -13.64 -8.82 8.37
N ALA A 28 -12.50 -8.15 8.52
CA ALA A 28 -11.67 -8.32 9.70
C ALA A 28 -12.35 -7.70 10.94
N PRO A 29 -12.49 -8.44 12.05
CA PRO A 29 -13.04 -7.87 13.27
C PRO A 29 -12.09 -6.78 13.84
N PRO A 30 -12.58 -5.86 14.67
CA PRO A 30 -11.74 -4.86 15.33
C PRO A 30 -10.58 -5.46 16.13
N THR A 31 -10.77 -6.67 16.65
CA THR A 31 -9.78 -7.42 17.45
C THR A 31 -8.83 -8.27 16.61
N HIS A 32 -8.88 -8.17 15.27
CA HIS A 32 -7.97 -8.94 14.40
C HIS A 32 -6.51 -8.62 14.75
N PRO A 33 -5.64 -9.64 15.00
CA PRO A 33 -4.27 -9.41 15.47
C PRO A 33 -3.47 -8.43 14.58
N CYS A 34 -3.54 -8.59 13.26
CA CYS A 34 -2.83 -7.70 12.34
C CYS A 34 -3.31 -6.23 12.45
N ARG A 35 -4.59 -6.00 12.76
CA ARG A 35 -5.10 -4.64 13.01
C ARG A 35 -4.55 -4.06 14.29
N VAL A 36 -4.49 -4.86 15.35
CA VAL A 36 -3.90 -4.45 16.63
C VAL A 36 -2.42 -4.10 16.47
N TRP A 37 -1.66 -4.93 15.77
CA TRP A 37 -0.25 -4.65 15.49
C TRP A 37 -0.06 -3.42 14.60
N LEU A 38 -0.85 -3.26 13.54
CA LEU A 38 -0.80 -2.06 12.72
C LEU A 38 -1.00 -0.78 13.55
N GLU A 39 -2.02 -0.73 14.41
CA GLU A 39 -2.26 0.45 15.25
C GLU A 39 -1.13 0.71 16.26
N ARG A 40 -0.43 -0.34 16.74
CA ARG A 40 0.77 -0.20 17.56
C ARG A 40 1.91 0.43 16.75
N ILE A 41 2.18 -0.09 15.55
CA ILE A 41 3.21 0.43 14.63
C ILE A 41 2.92 1.88 14.23
N LEU A 42 1.68 2.21 13.93
CA LEU A 42 1.29 3.59 13.58
C LEU A 42 1.43 4.60 14.72
N ARG A 43 1.50 4.12 15.98
CA ARG A 43 1.79 4.94 17.17
C ARG A 43 3.27 5.01 17.48
N ASP A 44 3.97 3.91 17.27
CA ASP A 44 5.40 3.76 17.53
C ASP A 44 6.01 2.78 16.53
N GLU A 45 6.67 3.32 15.50
CA GLU A 45 7.31 2.52 14.45
C GLU A 45 8.48 1.67 14.99
N SER A 46 9.00 1.97 16.20
CA SER A 46 10.04 1.18 16.87
C SER A 46 9.50 -0.05 17.62
N ASP A 47 8.21 -0.33 17.60
CA ASP A 47 7.57 -1.47 18.27
C ASP A 47 7.94 -2.81 17.58
N GLU A 48 9.10 -3.35 17.93
CA GLU A 48 9.63 -4.59 17.36
C GLU A 48 8.73 -5.81 17.57
N ASP A 49 7.95 -5.85 18.66
CA ASP A 49 7.03 -6.97 18.92
C ASP A 49 5.85 -6.95 17.94
N ALA A 50 5.34 -5.76 17.61
CA ALA A 50 4.27 -5.62 16.63
C ALA A 50 4.74 -6.00 15.21
N TRP A 51 5.94 -5.59 14.82
CA TRP A 51 6.54 -5.98 13.54
C TRP A 51 6.78 -7.48 13.44
N ARG A 52 7.32 -8.10 14.49
CA ARG A 52 7.51 -9.56 14.54
C ARG A 52 6.19 -10.33 14.48
N GLY A 53 5.17 -9.86 15.20
CA GLY A 53 3.84 -10.47 15.18
C GLY A 53 3.23 -10.46 13.78
N LEU A 54 3.32 -9.32 13.07
CA LEU A 54 2.87 -9.21 11.68
C LEU A 54 3.65 -10.14 10.74
N ALA A 55 4.98 -10.10 10.79
CA ALA A 55 5.83 -10.93 9.93
C ALA A 55 5.53 -12.42 10.13
N ALA A 56 5.40 -12.88 11.39
CA ALA A 56 5.06 -14.26 11.70
C ALA A 56 3.68 -14.67 11.14
N ALA A 57 2.68 -13.81 11.28
CA ALA A 57 1.33 -14.10 10.77
C ALA A 57 1.31 -14.24 9.24
N TYR A 58 2.01 -13.38 8.50
CA TYR A 58 2.07 -13.48 7.04
C TYR A 58 2.94 -14.63 6.57
N GLU A 59 4.01 -14.97 7.28
CA GLU A 59 4.81 -16.19 7.01
C GLU A 59 3.94 -17.45 7.15
N GLU A 60 3.12 -17.54 8.20
CA GLU A 60 2.21 -18.66 8.44
C GLU A 60 1.09 -18.73 7.38
N MET A 61 0.54 -17.60 6.95
CA MET A 61 -0.52 -17.55 5.95
C MET A 61 -0.04 -17.83 4.52
N ALA A 62 1.23 -17.70 4.23
CA ALA A 62 1.77 -17.74 2.87
C ALA A 62 1.39 -18.99 2.06
N PRO A 63 1.32 -20.23 2.62
CA PRO A 63 0.93 -21.43 1.86
C PRO A 63 -0.47 -21.34 1.26
N GLU A 64 -1.42 -20.74 1.98
CA GLU A 64 -2.84 -20.66 1.59
C GLU A 64 -3.20 -19.31 0.98
N TRP A 65 -2.31 -18.33 1.03
CA TRP A 65 -2.59 -16.94 0.69
C TRP A 65 -3.21 -16.76 -0.70
N ARG A 66 -2.55 -17.30 -1.72
CA ARG A 66 -3.03 -17.19 -3.12
C ARG A 66 -4.37 -17.86 -3.34
N SER A 67 -4.56 -19.03 -2.75
CA SER A 67 -5.85 -19.76 -2.81
C SER A 67 -6.95 -18.96 -2.15
N TRP A 68 -6.67 -18.37 -0.99
CA TRP A 68 -7.62 -17.52 -0.30
C TRP A 68 -7.95 -16.26 -1.13
N VAL A 69 -6.95 -15.53 -1.65
CA VAL A 69 -7.17 -14.34 -2.49
C VAL A 69 -8.01 -14.68 -3.71
N ALA A 70 -7.81 -15.85 -4.33
CA ALA A 70 -8.57 -16.29 -5.48
C ALA A 70 -10.08 -16.47 -5.18
N THR A 71 -10.45 -16.65 -3.92
CA THR A 71 -11.87 -16.70 -3.50
C THR A 71 -12.46 -15.32 -3.23
N GLN A 72 -11.64 -14.27 -3.19
CA GLN A 72 -12.08 -12.91 -2.85
C GLN A 72 -12.39 -12.11 -4.12
N SER A 73 -13.66 -12.03 -4.48
CA SER A 73 -14.10 -11.13 -5.54
C SER A 73 -13.78 -9.68 -5.18
N HIS A 74 -13.45 -8.89 -6.20
CA HIS A 74 -13.11 -7.46 -6.04
C HIS A 74 -11.82 -7.14 -5.27
N TYR A 75 -10.98 -8.15 -4.94
CA TYR A 75 -9.74 -7.95 -4.18
C TYR A 75 -8.79 -6.92 -4.82
N LEU A 76 -8.68 -6.93 -6.15
CA LEU A 76 -7.79 -6.03 -6.90
C LEU A 76 -8.49 -4.80 -7.47
N ASP A 77 -9.79 -4.63 -7.30
CA ASP A 77 -10.54 -3.51 -7.89
C ASP A 77 -9.97 -2.13 -7.51
N PRO A 78 -9.63 -1.84 -6.22
CA PRO A 78 -9.11 -0.54 -5.85
C PRO A 78 -7.79 -0.20 -6.56
N ILE A 79 -6.83 -1.13 -6.56
CA ILE A 79 -5.54 -0.90 -7.20
C ILE A 79 -5.67 -0.83 -8.73
N SER A 80 -6.53 -1.65 -9.32
CA SER A 80 -6.78 -1.63 -10.75
C SER A 80 -7.37 -0.29 -11.21
N ASP A 81 -8.38 0.24 -10.50
CA ASP A 81 -8.97 1.56 -10.80
C ASP A 81 -7.93 2.68 -10.66
N ALA A 82 -7.15 2.68 -9.58
CA ALA A 82 -6.12 3.69 -9.36
C ALA A 82 -5.05 3.70 -10.45
N LEU A 83 -4.55 2.53 -10.86
CA LEU A 83 -3.53 2.41 -11.89
C LEU A 83 -4.00 2.90 -13.26
N THR A 84 -5.31 2.91 -13.56
CA THR A 84 -5.83 3.52 -14.80
C THR A 84 -5.62 5.03 -14.85
N ARG A 85 -5.46 5.68 -13.68
CA ARG A 85 -5.32 7.13 -13.52
C ARG A 85 -3.87 7.59 -13.41
N ILE A 86 -2.95 6.68 -13.06
CA ILE A 86 -1.54 7.01 -12.85
C ILE A 86 -0.76 7.05 -14.17
N GLY A 87 -1.16 6.25 -15.16
CA GLY A 87 -0.42 6.14 -16.41
C GLY A 87 0.80 5.24 -16.32
N ARG A 88 1.74 5.36 -17.26
CA ARG A 88 3.00 4.59 -17.27
C ARG A 88 4.07 5.31 -16.47
N VAL A 89 4.93 4.51 -15.81
CA VAL A 89 6.09 4.99 -15.04
C VAL A 89 7.34 4.19 -15.44
N GLU A 90 8.52 4.74 -15.19
CA GLU A 90 9.78 4.02 -15.42
C GLU A 90 10.07 3.04 -14.29
N ARG A 91 9.91 3.49 -13.02
CA ARG A 91 10.35 2.75 -11.83
C ARG A 91 9.25 2.73 -10.78
N ALA A 92 8.81 1.53 -10.43
CA ALA A 92 7.86 1.33 -9.34
C ALA A 92 8.49 0.50 -8.21
N VAL A 93 8.06 0.79 -6.99
CA VAL A 93 8.34 -0.01 -5.78
C VAL A 93 7.01 -0.50 -5.24
N GLU A 94 6.88 -1.80 -5.06
CA GLU A 94 5.74 -2.40 -4.37
C GLU A 94 6.18 -2.86 -2.98
N ILE A 95 5.51 -2.37 -1.96
CA ILE A 95 5.74 -2.68 -0.55
C ILE A 95 4.70 -3.69 -0.07
N GLY A 96 5.15 -4.77 0.57
CA GLY A 96 4.27 -5.86 0.99
C GLY A 96 3.70 -6.59 -0.22
N SER A 97 4.57 -6.98 -1.16
CA SER A 97 4.17 -7.59 -2.43
C SER A 97 3.51 -8.97 -2.28
N GLY A 98 3.68 -9.62 -1.14
CA GLY A 98 3.12 -10.93 -0.87
C GLY A 98 3.53 -11.97 -1.91
N THR A 99 2.57 -12.74 -2.39
CA THR A 99 2.78 -13.72 -3.47
C THR A 99 2.57 -13.11 -4.86
N GLY A 100 2.40 -11.77 -4.96
CA GLY A 100 2.42 -11.03 -6.22
C GLY A 100 1.07 -10.79 -6.88
N GLU A 101 -0.02 -10.78 -6.13
CA GLU A 101 -1.37 -10.59 -6.66
C GLU A 101 -1.54 -9.26 -7.40
N ALA A 102 -1.01 -8.16 -6.84
CA ALA A 102 -1.07 -6.84 -7.46
C ALA A 102 0.10 -6.56 -8.40
N THR A 103 1.22 -7.24 -8.20
CA THR A 103 2.48 -6.98 -8.94
C THR A 103 2.32 -7.02 -10.44
N GLY A 104 1.52 -7.95 -10.97
CA GLY A 104 1.24 -8.04 -12.42
C GLY A 104 0.55 -6.80 -12.99
N LEU A 105 -0.36 -6.18 -12.24
CA LEU A 105 -1.03 -4.94 -12.63
C LEU A 105 -0.06 -3.75 -12.63
N ILE A 106 0.84 -3.70 -11.64
CA ILE A 106 1.88 -2.68 -11.52
C ILE A 106 2.89 -2.85 -12.66
N ALA A 107 3.34 -4.08 -12.91
CA ALA A 107 4.31 -4.41 -13.96
C ALA A 107 3.80 -4.04 -15.37
N ALA A 108 2.50 -4.11 -15.61
CA ALA A 108 1.89 -3.65 -16.86
C ALA A 108 1.97 -2.13 -17.07
N ARG A 109 2.28 -1.36 -16.02
CA ARG A 109 2.37 0.11 -16.02
C ARG A 109 3.78 0.63 -15.78
N ALA A 110 4.71 -0.18 -15.30
CA ALA A 110 6.08 0.21 -15.01
C ALA A 110 7.08 -0.48 -15.96
N ARG A 111 8.19 0.19 -16.26
CA ARG A 111 9.30 -0.45 -16.98
C ARG A 111 10.08 -1.40 -16.08
N LEU A 112 10.22 -1.07 -14.80
CA LEU A 112 10.84 -1.89 -13.77
C LEU A 112 10.04 -1.80 -12.48
N VAL A 113 9.78 -2.95 -11.85
CA VAL A 113 9.18 -3.06 -10.52
C VAL A 113 10.17 -3.72 -9.57
N LEU A 114 10.40 -3.10 -8.42
CA LEU A 114 11.03 -3.72 -7.25
C LEU A 114 9.90 -4.13 -6.30
N ALA A 115 9.63 -5.42 -6.20
CA ALA A 115 8.56 -5.98 -5.38
C ALA A 115 9.18 -6.53 -4.09
N ILE A 116 8.83 -5.91 -2.94
CA ILE A 116 9.49 -6.14 -1.66
C ILE A 116 8.51 -6.75 -0.68
N ASP A 117 8.92 -7.82 -0.02
CA ASP A 117 8.21 -8.42 1.09
C ASP A 117 9.19 -8.94 2.14
N SER A 118 8.79 -8.97 3.40
CA SER A 118 9.61 -9.46 4.51
C SER A 118 9.48 -10.97 4.73
N SER A 119 8.50 -11.63 4.11
CA SER A 119 8.25 -13.07 4.23
C SER A 119 8.96 -13.85 3.13
N PRO A 120 9.95 -14.69 3.47
CA PRO A 120 10.55 -15.63 2.51
C PRO A 120 9.53 -16.57 1.89
N ALA A 121 8.53 -17.00 2.67
CA ALA A 121 7.49 -17.91 2.19
C ALA A 121 6.59 -17.24 1.14
N MET A 122 6.29 -15.95 1.27
CA MET A 122 5.58 -15.16 0.26
C MET A 122 6.39 -15.04 -1.03
N ILE A 123 7.63 -14.53 -0.93
CA ILE A 123 8.53 -14.32 -2.08
C ILE A 123 8.76 -15.62 -2.87
N SER A 124 8.94 -16.75 -2.18
CA SER A 124 9.18 -18.05 -2.84
C SER A 124 8.02 -18.52 -3.72
N ARG A 125 6.83 -17.96 -3.53
CA ARG A 125 5.60 -18.29 -4.28
C ARG A 125 5.27 -17.28 -5.37
N SER A 126 6.09 -16.25 -5.53
CA SER A 126 5.86 -15.19 -6.51
C SER A 126 6.12 -15.66 -7.94
N PRO A 127 5.36 -15.17 -8.92
CA PRO A 127 5.52 -15.59 -10.32
C PRO A 127 6.76 -14.97 -10.95
N VAL A 128 7.37 -15.67 -11.91
CA VAL A 128 8.40 -15.08 -12.76
C VAL A 128 7.75 -14.04 -13.68
N THR A 129 8.21 -12.78 -13.55
CA THR A 129 7.72 -11.67 -14.37
C THR A 129 8.92 -10.88 -14.91
N PRO A 130 9.04 -10.66 -16.23
CA PRO A 130 10.30 -10.17 -16.85
C PRO A 130 10.81 -8.85 -16.29
N ASN A 131 9.92 -7.89 -16.00
CA ASN A 131 10.27 -6.56 -15.51
C ASN A 131 10.06 -6.41 -13.99
N VAL A 132 9.99 -7.51 -13.24
CA VAL A 132 9.89 -7.51 -11.77
C VAL A 132 11.16 -8.09 -11.17
N ARG A 133 11.62 -7.46 -10.08
CA ARG A 133 12.66 -7.98 -9.20
C ARG A 133 12.05 -8.19 -7.82
N TRP A 134 12.00 -9.45 -7.41
CA TRP A 134 11.52 -9.85 -6.09
C TRP A 134 12.64 -9.70 -5.07
N ILE A 135 12.38 -9.00 -3.99
CA ILE A 135 13.38 -8.63 -2.98
C ILE A 135 12.83 -9.00 -1.61
N LEU A 136 13.58 -9.85 -0.90
CA LEU A 136 13.34 -10.05 0.52
C LEU A 136 13.89 -8.83 1.26
N GLY A 137 13.02 -8.07 1.94
CA GLY A 137 13.41 -6.82 2.59
C GLY A 137 12.41 -6.32 3.61
N ASP A 138 12.91 -5.49 4.52
CA ASP A 138 12.11 -4.82 5.54
C ASP A 138 11.67 -3.44 5.03
N VAL A 139 10.39 -3.12 5.14
CA VAL A 139 9.85 -1.81 4.73
C VAL A 139 10.46 -0.65 5.54
N ARG A 140 10.97 -0.91 6.74
CA ARG A 140 11.64 0.08 7.60
C ARG A 140 13.05 0.46 7.14
N SER A 141 13.61 -0.29 6.20
CA SER A 141 14.95 -0.07 5.65
C SER A 141 15.02 -0.64 4.22
N LEU A 142 14.37 0.04 3.29
CA LEU A 142 14.29 -0.39 1.91
C LEU A 142 15.67 -0.32 1.22
N PRO A 143 16.12 -1.37 0.54
CA PRO A 143 17.40 -1.41 -0.18
C PRO A 143 17.31 -0.62 -1.50
N ILE A 144 16.86 0.61 -1.42
CA ILE A 144 16.55 1.49 -2.56
C ILE A 144 17.09 2.89 -2.26
N ASP A 145 17.69 3.53 -3.25
CA ASP A 145 18.20 4.88 -3.13
C ASP A 145 17.08 5.90 -2.89
N ARG A 146 17.44 7.02 -2.26
CA ARG A 146 16.55 8.18 -2.14
C ARG A 146 16.09 8.66 -3.52
N ASP A 147 14.82 9.10 -3.60
CA ASP A 147 14.25 9.69 -4.80
C ASP A 147 14.27 8.78 -6.04
N TRP A 148 14.29 7.45 -5.82
CA TRP A 148 14.41 6.50 -6.92
C TRP A 148 13.08 6.17 -7.60
N ALA A 149 11.98 6.08 -6.86
CA ALA A 149 10.70 5.55 -7.35
C ALA A 149 9.81 6.64 -7.93
N ASP A 150 9.36 6.46 -9.17
CA ASP A 150 8.31 7.29 -9.77
C ASP A 150 6.92 6.92 -9.23
N LEU A 151 6.79 5.68 -8.71
CA LEU A 151 5.57 5.17 -8.08
C LEU A 151 5.92 4.23 -6.93
N VAL A 152 5.43 4.53 -5.74
CA VAL A 152 5.43 3.62 -4.59
C VAL A 152 4.02 3.07 -4.41
N VAL A 153 3.88 1.75 -4.26
CA VAL A 153 2.58 1.08 -4.16
C VAL A 153 2.52 0.20 -2.92
N GLY A 154 1.41 0.23 -2.21
CA GLY A 154 1.05 -0.77 -1.20
C GLY A 154 -0.41 -1.19 -1.35
N LEU A 155 -0.66 -2.49 -1.36
CA LEU A 155 -2.00 -3.08 -1.30
C LEU A 155 -2.09 -3.93 -0.03
N ASN A 156 -2.96 -3.54 0.90
CA ASN A 156 -3.10 -4.24 2.19
C ASN A 156 -1.75 -4.41 2.91
N ALA A 157 -0.89 -3.40 2.88
CA ALA A 157 0.46 -3.43 3.41
C ALA A 157 0.61 -2.52 4.63
N VAL A 158 1.73 -2.66 5.35
CA VAL A 158 2.10 -1.76 6.46
C VAL A 158 3.02 -0.67 5.93
N PRO A 159 2.69 0.61 6.10
CA PRO A 159 3.56 1.69 5.67
C PRO A 159 4.67 1.97 6.68
N SER A 160 5.89 2.25 6.19
CA SER A 160 6.90 3.05 6.87
C SER A 160 6.96 4.40 6.16
N PHE A 161 6.38 5.42 6.79
CA PHE A 161 6.17 6.72 6.13
C PHE A 161 7.49 7.41 5.78
N GLY A 162 8.50 7.28 6.65
CA GLY A 162 9.83 7.83 6.41
C GLY A 162 10.53 7.21 5.19
N GLU A 163 10.42 5.89 5.05
CA GLU A 163 11.00 5.17 3.90
C GLU A 163 10.22 5.42 2.61
N ILE A 164 8.89 5.44 2.68
CA ILE A 164 8.04 5.79 1.53
C ILE A 164 8.40 7.18 1.01
N ASP A 165 8.51 8.18 1.91
CA ASP A 165 8.91 9.54 1.54
C ASP A 165 10.34 9.57 0.99
N ARG A 166 11.26 8.83 1.59
CA ARG A 166 12.67 8.78 1.18
C ARG A 166 12.85 8.23 -0.23
N VAL A 167 12.18 7.13 -0.56
CA VAL A 167 12.40 6.44 -1.86
C VAL A 167 11.57 7.04 -2.98
N CYS A 168 10.47 7.74 -2.69
CA CYS A 168 9.62 8.36 -3.69
C CYS A 168 10.29 9.60 -4.29
N ALA A 169 10.46 9.62 -5.60
CA ALA A 169 11.03 10.75 -6.33
C ALA A 169 10.22 12.05 -6.09
N PRO A 170 10.82 13.25 -6.25
CA PRO A 170 10.12 14.52 -6.05
C PRO A 170 8.83 14.68 -6.86
N SER A 171 8.80 14.15 -8.09
CA SER A 171 7.62 14.11 -8.96
C SER A 171 6.88 12.77 -8.91
N GLY A 172 7.31 11.86 -8.02
CA GLY A 172 6.72 10.54 -7.85
C GLY A 172 5.39 10.59 -7.13
N ARG A 173 4.70 9.45 -7.13
CA ARG A 173 3.40 9.26 -6.50
C ARG A 173 3.44 8.07 -5.55
N VAL A 174 2.59 8.12 -4.55
CA VAL A 174 2.34 6.99 -3.66
C VAL A 174 0.91 6.53 -3.85
N LEU A 175 0.72 5.26 -4.22
CA LEU A 175 -0.59 4.60 -4.30
C LEU A 175 -0.73 3.66 -3.11
N TRP A 176 -1.69 3.92 -2.24
CA TRP A 176 -2.01 3.04 -1.12
C TRP A 176 -3.45 2.57 -1.22
N ALA A 177 -3.65 1.25 -1.19
CA ALA A 177 -4.95 0.67 -1.44
C ALA A 177 -5.31 -0.39 -0.39
N SER A 178 -6.60 -0.52 -0.13
CA SER A 178 -7.18 -1.53 0.76
C SER A 178 -8.31 -2.25 0.05
N SER A 179 -8.19 -3.58 -0.08
CA SER A 179 -9.12 -4.41 -0.86
C SER A 179 -10.55 -4.40 -0.31
N PHE A 180 -10.70 -4.23 0.99
CA PHE A 180 -12.00 -4.23 1.67
C PHE A 180 -12.24 -2.93 2.47
N GLY A 181 -11.50 -1.85 2.18
CA GLY A 181 -11.58 -0.60 2.92
C GLY A 181 -11.39 -0.81 4.43
N PRO A 182 -12.25 -0.25 5.28
CA PRO A 182 -12.16 -0.38 6.75
C PRO A 182 -12.18 -1.82 7.27
N ASP A 183 -12.63 -2.79 6.47
CA ASP A 183 -12.65 -4.19 6.84
C ASP A 183 -11.35 -4.93 6.52
N THR A 184 -10.39 -4.28 5.87
CA THR A 184 -9.02 -4.80 5.71
C THR A 184 -8.30 -4.77 7.07
N PRO A 185 -7.58 -5.86 7.47
CA PRO A 185 -6.81 -5.84 8.72
C PRO A 185 -5.76 -4.73 8.77
N LEU A 186 -5.09 -4.49 7.64
CA LEU A 186 -4.05 -3.46 7.50
C LEU A 186 -4.60 -2.16 6.90
N TYR A 187 -5.77 -1.74 7.34
CA TYR A 187 -6.39 -0.52 6.84
C TYR A 187 -5.83 0.73 7.52
N VAL A 188 -5.37 1.66 6.67
CA VAL A 188 -5.08 3.04 7.08
C VAL A 188 -6.02 3.96 6.29
N GLU A 189 -6.82 4.74 7.01
CA GLU A 189 -7.75 5.67 6.37
C GLU A 189 -6.99 6.65 5.47
N PRO A 190 -7.44 6.91 4.22
CA PRO A 190 -6.75 7.73 3.24
C PRO A 190 -6.27 9.11 3.73
N GLU A 191 -7.12 9.85 4.43
CA GLU A 191 -6.76 11.16 4.98
C GLU A 191 -5.68 11.04 6.07
N ARG A 192 -5.77 9.99 6.92
CA ARG A 192 -4.75 9.68 7.92
C ARG A 192 -3.43 9.31 7.24
N PHE A 193 -3.47 8.50 6.18
CA PHE A 193 -2.30 8.10 5.42
C PHE A 193 -1.55 9.32 4.86
N VAL A 194 -2.23 10.22 4.16
CA VAL A 194 -1.63 11.43 3.58
C VAL A 194 -1.09 12.35 4.68
N ARG A 195 -1.81 12.51 5.78
CA ARG A 195 -1.34 13.32 6.91
C ARG A 195 -0.06 12.76 7.53
N LEU A 196 0.08 11.43 7.62
CA LEU A 196 1.26 10.77 8.17
C LEU A 196 2.45 10.79 7.20
N LEU A 197 2.23 10.88 5.87
CA LEU A 197 3.31 11.13 4.90
C LEU A 197 3.97 12.50 5.12
N GLY A 198 3.22 13.53 5.54
CA GLY A 198 3.75 14.86 5.84
C GLY A 198 2.96 15.99 5.20
N ALA A 199 3.26 17.23 5.64
CA ALA A 199 2.50 18.42 5.24
C ALA A 199 2.67 18.81 3.77
N GLU A 200 3.74 18.35 3.13
CA GLU A 200 4.03 18.55 1.70
C GLU A 200 3.23 17.63 0.78
N TRP A 201 2.54 16.65 1.30
CA TRP A 201 1.74 15.72 0.52
C TRP A 201 0.29 16.17 0.39
N VAL A 202 -0.28 15.94 -0.78
CA VAL A 202 -1.71 16.09 -1.07
C VAL A 202 -2.26 14.77 -1.56
N GLY A 203 -3.53 14.50 -1.28
CA GLY A 203 -4.10 13.20 -1.58
C GLY A 203 -5.41 13.26 -2.35
N THR A 204 -5.63 12.24 -3.16
CA THR A 204 -6.90 11.94 -3.80
C THR A 204 -7.29 10.52 -3.48
N ALA A 205 -8.51 10.28 -3.04
CA ALA A 205 -9.02 8.95 -2.72
C ALA A 205 -10.34 8.62 -3.41
N ARG A 206 -10.60 7.31 -3.54
CA ARG A 206 -11.83 6.81 -4.12
C ARG A 206 -12.18 5.44 -3.57
N ARG A 207 -13.47 5.20 -3.34
CA ARG A 207 -14.00 3.86 -3.06
C ARG A 207 -14.30 3.13 -4.36
N VAL A 208 -13.94 1.84 -4.44
CA VAL A 208 -14.18 0.99 -5.62
C VAL A 208 -14.38 -0.45 -5.17
N GLY A 209 -15.45 -1.09 -5.60
CA GLY A 209 -15.81 -2.42 -5.12
C GLY A 209 -16.07 -2.38 -3.62
N PHE A 210 -15.41 -3.24 -2.87
CA PHE A 210 -15.45 -3.24 -1.40
C PHE A 210 -14.37 -2.38 -0.75
N GLY A 211 -13.38 -1.94 -1.54
CA GLY A 211 -12.21 -1.27 -1.01
C GLY A 211 -12.11 0.19 -1.38
N GLU A 212 -10.96 0.73 -1.12
CA GLU A 212 -10.62 2.09 -1.50
C GLU A 212 -9.12 2.24 -1.76
N TRP A 213 -8.78 3.27 -2.51
CA TRP A 213 -7.41 3.67 -2.76
C TRP A 213 -7.19 5.15 -2.45
N CYS A 214 -5.93 5.48 -2.18
CA CYS A 214 -5.42 6.83 -2.07
C CYS A 214 -4.21 6.98 -2.97
N VAL A 215 -4.17 8.04 -3.76
CA VAL A 215 -2.96 8.51 -4.45
C VAL A 215 -2.51 9.79 -3.78
N ALA A 216 -1.27 9.80 -3.32
CA ALA A 216 -0.62 10.97 -2.76
C ALA A 216 0.51 11.44 -3.68
N GLU A 217 0.66 12.76 -3.80
CA GLU A 217 1.73 13.43 -4.55
C GLU A 217 2.21 14.65 -3.79
N ARG A 218 3.47 15.05 -4.00
CA ARG A 218 3.99 16.25 -3.34
C ARG A 218 3.37 17.50 -3.94
N ARG A 219 3.05 18.47 -3.09
CA ARG A 219 2.62 19.80 -3.54
C ARG A 219 3.70 20.35 -4.47
N GLY A 220 3.31 20.76 -5.68
CA GLY A 220 4.24 21.44 -6.58
C GLY A 220 4.90 22.62 -5.85
N ARG A 221 6.21 22.69 -5.86
CA ARG A 221 6.90 23.92 -5.49
C ARG A 221 6.50 24.97 -6.53
N ALA A 222 5.73 25.97 -6.09
CA ALA A 222 5.40 27.13 -6.91
C ALA A 222 6.70 27.87 -7.29
#